data_0a3165e5c9c9b290c9cc8fedf034b1d1
#
_entry.id   0a3165e5c9c9b290c9cc8fedf034b1d1
#
_cell.length_a   1.000
_cell.length_b   1.000
_cell.length_c   1.000
_cell.angle_alpha   90.00
_cell.angle_beta   90.00
_cell.angle_gamma   90.00
#
_symmetry.space_group_name_H-M   'P 1'
#
loop_
_entity.id
_entity.type
_entity.pdbx_description
1 polymer ?
#
loop_
_entity_poly.entity_id
_entity_poly.type
_entity_poly.pdbx_seq_one_letter_code
_entity_poly.pdbx_strand_id
1 'polypeptide(L)'
;IEHMLESDKVNILTEAAYEAKEDKLYRLIRHRQRIQEIRNFDFDGELTAWESGMDDQIVKGEFHLPVGREVEFVFRSRDVIHSAYMPQFRAQMNTVPGVPTRFKMTPTITTDSMRTVLENPEFDYVLLCNKVCGAAHFNMQMKIVIESQEAYDAWMSEQGEFIVKEGSEEPEMEQASAQK
;
A
#
# COMPACT_ATOMS: atom_id res chain seq x y z
N ILE A 1 19.24 7.99 -10.99
CA ILE A 1 20.51 7.24 -10.83
C ILE A 1 21.34 7.41 -12.10
N GLU A 2 20.81 7.20 -13.32
CA GLU A 2 21.55 7.47 -14.58
C GLU A 2 22.13 8.88 -14.59
N HIS A 3 21.33 9.91 -14.34
CA HIS A 3 21.78 11.29 -14.26
C HIS A 3 22.89 11.52 -13.18
N MET A 4 22.91 10.74 -12.12
CA MET A 4 23.94 10.83 -11.08
C MET A 4 25.26 10.14 -11.49
N LEU A 5 25.20 9.17 -12.39
CA LEU A 5 26.38 8.49 -12.94
C LEU A 5 27.04 9.32 -14.04
N GLU A 6 26.28 10.14 -14.76
CA GLU A 6 26.77 11.02 -15.82
C GLU A 6 27.29 12.37 -15.30
N SER A 7 27.04 12.71 -14.03
CA SER A 7 27.49 14.00 -13.50
C SER A 7 28.94 13.93 -13.00
N ASP A 8 29.71 15.00 -13.19
CA ASP A 8 31.08 15.18 -12.69
C ASP A 8 31.23 15.01 -11.15
N LYS A 9 30.11 14.89 -10.44
CA LYS A 9 30.05 14.56 -8.99
C LYS A 9 30.37 13.10 -8.69
N VAL A 10 30.55 12.25 -9.68
CA VAL A 10 30.97 10.84 -9.56
C VAL A 10 32.27 10.70 -8.77
N ASN A 11 33.17 11.67 -8.86
CA ASN A 11 34.45 11.69 -8.14
C ASN A 11 34.31 11.75 -6.60
N ILE A 12 33.11 11.93 -6.05
CA ILE A 12 32.86 11.99 -4.61
C ILE A 12 32.45 10.61 -4.05
N LEU A 13 32.10 9.68 -4.93
CA LEU A 13 31.66 8.34 -4.51
C LEU A 13 32.89 7.41 -4.41
N THR A 14 32.94 6.62 -3.35
CA THR A 14 33.87 5.49 -3.30
C THR A 14 33.52 4.48 -4.39
N GLU A 15 34.52 3.74 -4.89
CA GLU A 15 34.34 2.69 -5.92
C GLU A 15 33.23 1.71 -5.54
N ALA A 16 33.18 1.25 -4.28
CA ALA A 16 32.12 0.39 -3.76
C ALA A 16 30.72 1.04 -3.80
N ALA A 17 30.63 2.35 -3.60
CA ALA A 17 29.35 3.08 -3.67
C ALA A 17 28.91 3.26 -5.13
N TYR A 18 29.84 3.37 -6.06
CA TYR A 18 29.56 3.42 -7.48
C TYR A 18 29.03 2.06 -7.97
N GLU A 19 29.73 0.96 -7.69
CA GLU A 19 29.30 -0.40 -8.01
C GLU A 19 27.90 -0.71 -7.45
N ALA A 20 27.63 -0.32 -6.19
CA ALA A 20 26.32 -0.53 -5.58
C ALA A 20 25.19 0.25 -6.30
N LYS A 21 25.49 1.41 -6.90
CA LYS A 21 24.53 2.18 -7.70
C LYS A 21 24.34 1.59 -9.08
N GLU A 22 25.38 1.09 -9.73
CA GLU A 22 25.27 0.37 -10.99
C GLU A 22 24.43 -0.90 -10.82
N ASP A 23 24.67 -1.69 -9.79
CA ASP A 23 23.88 -2.87 -9.46
C ASP A 23 22.39 -2.54 -9.22
N LYS A 24 22.10 -1.42 -8.56
CA LYS A 24 20.75 -0.94 -8.35
C LYS A 24 20.10 -0.54 -9.66
N LEU A 25 20.81 0.19 -10.52
CA LEU A 25 20.33 0.59 -11.85
C LEU A 25 20.02 -0.65 -12.70
N TYR A 26 20.93 -1.61 -12.75
CA TYR A 26 20.73 -2.85 -13.50
C TYR A 26 19.51 -3.65 -13.02
N ARG A 27 19.28 -3.71 -11.72
CA ARG A 27 18.08 -4.34 -11.14
C ARG A 27 16.81 -3.61 -11.53
N LEU A 28 16.81 -2.27 -11.54
CA LEU A 28 15.67 -1.45 -11.94
C LEU A 28 15.35 -1.61 -13.42
N ILE A 29 16.36 -1.65 -14.29
CA ILE A 29 16.19 -1.86 -15.73
C ILE A 29 15.54 -3.24 -15.99
N ARG A 30 16.05 -4.31 -15.37
CA ARG A 30 15.44 -5.66 -15.49
C ARG A 30 14.02 -5.70 -14.94
N HIS A 31 13.77 -5.00 -13.85
CA HIS A 31 12.42 -4.94 -13.27
C HIS A 31 11.46 -4.22 -14.22
N ARG A 32 11.88 -3.09 -14.81
CA ARG A 32 11.10 -2.38 -15.84
C ARG A 32 10.81 -3.27 -17.06
N GLN A 33 11.81 -3.97 -17.58
CA GLN A 33 11.63 -4.90 -18.70
C GLN A 33 10.60 -5.98 -18.36
N ARG A 34 10.72 -6.61 -17.19
CA ARG A 34 9.76 -7.62 -16.74
C ARG A 34 8.34 -7.08 -16.58
N ILE A 35 8.17 -5.87 -16.09
CA ILE A 35 6.85 -5.22 -16.02
C ILE A 35 6.29 -5.00 -17.43
N GLN A 36 7.11 -4.56 -18.39
CA GLN A 36 6.69 -4.39 -19.78
C GLN A 36 6.30 -5.71 -20.43
N GLU A 37 7.03 -6.79 -20.16
CA GLU A 37 6.68 -8.14 -20.65
C GLU A 37 5.33 -8.61 -20.08
N ILE A 38 5.11 -8.45 -18.77
CA ILE A 38 3.83 -8.80 -18.12
C ILE A 38 2.68 -7.94 -18.69
N ARG A 39 2.94 -6.64 -18.90
CA ARG A 39 1.95 -5.72 -19.47
C ARG A 39 1.51 -6.13 -20.87
N ASN A 40 2.45 -6.63 -21.68
CA ASN A 40 2.19 -7.01 -23.07
C ASN A 40 1.75 -8.46 -23.23
N PHE A 41 1.63 -9.22 -22.13
CA PHE A 41 1.23 -10.61 -22.17
C PHE A 41 -0.29 -10.70 -22.29
N ASP A 42 -0.75 -11.17 -23.44
CA ASP A 42 -2.17 -11.43 -23.71
C ASP A 42 -2.54 -12.83 -23.20
N PHE A 43 -3.44 -12.90 -22.25
CA PHE A 43 -4.00 -14.14 -21.71
C PHE A 43 -5.25 -14.52 -22.51
N ASP A 44 -5.11 -15.14 -23.70
CA ASP A 44 -6.20 -15.75 -24.47
C ASP A 44 -7.49 -14.88 -24.60
N GLY A 45 -7.34 -13.55 -24.74
CA GLY A 45 -8.45 -12.61 -24.85
C GLY A 45 -9.13 -12.23 -23.52
N GLU A 46 -8.62 -12.69 -22.37
CA GLU A 46 -8.97 -12.14 -21.07
C GLU A 46 -8.14 -10.86 -20.79
N LEU A 47 -8.67 -9.99 -19.93
CA LEU A 47 -8.00 -8.76 -19.50
C LEU A 47 -6.56 -9.06 -19.10
N THR A 48 -5.60 -8.33 -19.66
CA THR A 48 -4.20 -8.46 -19.27
C THR A 48 -4.06 -8.12 -17.78
N ALA A 49 -3.01 -8.62 -17.14
CA ALA A 49 -2.73 -8.28 -15.72
C ALA A 49 -2.61 -6.76 -15.47
N TRP A 50 -2.34 -6.00 -16.53
CA TRP A 50 -2.33 -4.55 -16.51
C TRP A 50 -3.74 -3.96 -16.52
N GLU A 51 -4.61 -4.43 -17.41
CA GLU A 51 -5.99 -3.95 -17.52
C GLU A 51 -6.82 -4.29 -16.30
N SER A 52 -6.58 -5.46 -15.67
CA SER A 52 -7.23 -5.85 -14.43
C SER A 52 -6.84 -5.00 -13.21
N GLY A 53 -5.77 -4.21 -13.31
CA GLY A 53 -5.32 -3.30 -12.25
C GLY A 53 -5.52 -1.82 -12.56
N MET A 54 -6.23 -1.50 -13.65
CA MET A 54 -6.43 -0.09 -14.04
C MET A 54 -7.39 0.66 -13.12
N ASP A 55 -8.29 -0.05 -12.46
CA ASP A 55 -9.24 0.46 -11.47
C ASP A 55 -8.74 0.31 -10.02
N ASP A 56 -7.51 -0.21 -9.83
CA ASP A 56 -6.90 -0.29 -8.50
C ASP A 56 -6.73 1.11 -7.88
N GLN A 57 -6.99 1.19 -6.59
CA GLN A 57 -6.83 2.42 -5.80
C GLN A 57 -5.73 2.24 -4.76
N ILE A 58 -4.92 3.28 -4.54
CA ILE A 58 -3.90 3.28 -3.50
C ILE A 58 -4.33 4.19 -2.36
N VAL A 59 -4.57 3.59 -1.22
CA VAL A 59 -4.97 4.29 0.00
C VAL A 59 -3.80 4.33 0.99
N LYS A 60 -3.62 5.46 1.68
CA LYS A 60 -2.57 5.67 2.67
C LYS A 60 -3.15 6.26 3.94
N GLY A 61 -2.61 5.83 5.10
CA GLY A 61 -2.97 6.38 6.39
C GLY A 61 -4.20 5.74 7.02
N GLU A 62 -5.30 5.69 6.33
CA GLU A 62 -6.53 4.99 6.77
C GLU A 62 -7.18 4.27 5.59
N PHE A 63 -7.97 3.25 5.89
CA PHE A 63 -8.81 2.57 4.91
C PHE A 63 -10.17 2.20 5.52
N HIS A 64 -11.17 2.16 4.68
CA HIS A 64 -12.55 1.92 5.06
C HIS A 64 -13.00 0.51 4.71
N LEU A 65 -13.91 -0.04 5.48
CA LEU A 65 -14.48 -1.36 5.27
C LEU A 65 -16.00 -1.31 5.50
N PRO A 66 -16.78 -1.98 4.65
CA PRO A 66 -18.23 -2.07 4.84
C PRO A 66 -18.59 -3.06 5.96
N VAL A 67 -19.49 -2.68 6.85
CA VAL A 67 -20.01 -3.55 7.89
C VAL A 67 -20.85 -4.69 7.28
N GLY A 68 -20.71 -5.90 7.82
CA GLY A 68 -21.50 -7.06 7.41
C GLY A 68 -21.07 -7.74 6.11
N ARG A 69 -20.02 -7.26 5.42
CA ARG A 69 -19.47 -7.90 4.23
C ARG A 69 -18.15 -8.61 4.51
N GLU A 70 -17.94 -9.75 3.85
CA GLU A 70 -16.66 -10.45 3.91
C GLU A 70 -15.61 -9.65 3.13
N VAL A 71 -14.48 -9.42 3.79
CA VAL A 71 -13.29 -8.76 3.22
C VAL A 71 -12.14 -9.73 3.19
N GLU A 72 -11.46 -9.87 2.07
CA GLU A 72 -10.23 -10.63 1.93
C GLU A 72 -9.03 -9.71 1.89
N PHE A 73 -8.10 -9.89 2.81
CA PHE A 73 -6.80 -9.25 2.80
C PHE A 73 -5.76 -10.16 2.15
N VAL A 74 -5.00 -9.62 1.21
CA VAL A 74 -3.84 -10.27 0.62
C VAL A 74 -2.60 -9.48 1.02
N PHE A 75 -1.82 -10.03 1.94
CA PHE A 75 -0.63 -9.37 2.48
C PHE A 75 0.62 -9.76 1.71
N ARG A 76 1.45 -8.78 1.39
CA ARG A 76 2.75 -8.95 0.74
C ARG A 76 3.78 -8.05 1.41
N SER A 77 5.04 -8.48 1.43
CA SER A 77 6.18 -7.66 1.87
C SER A 77 7.21 -7.56 0.76
N ARG A 78 7.90 -6.42 0.69
CA ARG A 78 8.97 -6.16 -0.29
C ARG A 78 10.37 -6.32 0.31
N ASP A 79 10.51 -6.20 1.61
CA ASP A 79 11.79 -6.09 2.31
C ASP A 79 11.98 -7.20 3.34
N VAL A 80 11.40 -7.08 4.52
CA VAL A 80 11.54 -8.00 5.63
C VAL A 80 10.17 -8.55 6.06
N ILE A 81 10.14 -9.42 7.06
CA ILE A 81 8.89 -9.90 7.64
C ILE A 81 8.28 -8.79 8.49
N HIS A 82 7.03 -8.43 8.18
CA HIS A 82 6.15 -7.62 9.00
C HIS A 82 5.01 -8.48 9.54
N SER A 83 4.08 -7.87 10.25
CA SER A 83 2.86 -8.54 10.68
C SER A 83 1.69 -7.58 10.63
N ALA A 84 0.65 -7.97 9.92
CA ALA A 84 -0.64 -7.28 9.96
C ALA A 84 -1.35 -7.73 11.25
N TYR A 85 -1.39 -6.85 12.25
CA TYR A 85 -2.03 -7.11 13.54
C TYR A 85 -3.19 -6.13 13.74
N MET A 86 -4.37 -6.69 13.90
CA MET A 86 -5.62 -5.97 14.12
C MET A 86 -6.21 -6.40 15.47
N PRO A 87 -5.79 -5.77 16.58
CA PRO A 87 -6.10 -6.21 17.94
C PRO A 87 -7.61 -6.31 18.22
N GLN A 88 -8.39 -5.33 17.76
CA GLN A 88 -9.84 -5.30 18.00
C GLN A 88 -10.59 -6.43 17.28
N PHE A 89 -10.04 -6.93 16.18
CA PHE A 89 -10.54 -8.10 15.45
C PHE A 89 -9.92 -9.43 15.93
N ARG A 90 -9.00 -9.38 16.89
CA ARG A 90 -8.22 -10.54 17.36
C ARG A 90 -7.53 -11.28 16.21
N ALA A 91 -7.10 -10.54 15.21
CA ALA A 91 -6.53 -11.05 13.97
C ALA A 91 -5.06 -10.67 13.85
N GLN A 92 -4.25 -11.63 13.39
CA GLN A 92 -2.85 -11.43 13.08
C GLN A 92 -2.45 -12.30 11.90
N MET A 93 -1.70 -11.72 10.95
CA MET A 93 -1.12 -12.45 9.84
C MET A 93 0.27 -11.90 9.52
N ASN A 94 1.27 -12.78 9.43
CA ASN A 94 2.61 -12.37 9.02
C ASN A 94 2.63 -12.05 7.52
N THR A 95 3.36 -10.99 7.16
CA THR A 95 3.64 -10.63 5.78
C THR A 95 5.08 -11.01 5.47
N VAL A 96 5.27 -11.98 4.58
CA VAL A 96 6.56 -12.61 4.32
C VAL A 96 7.02 -12.25 2.90
N PRO A 97 8.28 -11.79 2.71
CA PRO A 97 8.81 -11.54 1.37
C PRO A 97 8.70 -12.77 0.48
N GLY A 98 8.16 -12.57 -0.73
CA GLY A 98 7.98 -13.63 -1.72
C GLY A 98 6.79 -14.59 -1.47
N VAL A 99 6.09 -14.49 -0.32
CA VAL A 99 4.94 -15.34 0.00
C VAL A 99 3.71 -14.48 0.27
N PRO A 100 2.70 -14.44 -0.62
CA PRO A 100 1.43 -13.80 -0.31
C PRO A 100 0.69 -14.60 0.77
N THR A 101 0.30 -13.91 1.85
CA THR A 101 -0.55 -14.49 2.90
C THR A 101 -1.95 -13.89 2.82
N ARG A 102 -2.97 -14.66 3.21
CA ARG A 102 -4.38 -14.27 3.06
C ARG A 102 -5.10 -14.38 4.39
N PHE A 103 -6.01 -13.47 4.61
CA PHE A 103 -6.89 -13.45 5.77
C PHE A 103 -8.25 -12.91 5.37
N LYS A 104 -9.33 -13.56 5.83
CA LYS A 104 -10.70 -13.12 5.59
C LYS A 104 -11.38 -12.80 6.89
N MET A 105 -12.18 -11.76 6.91
CA MET A 105 -13.05 -11.42 8.04
C MET A 105 -14.31 -10.67 7.57
N THR A 106 -15.31 -10.67 8.42
CA THR A 106 -16.52 -9.86 8.26
C THR A 106 -16.62 -8.90 9.44
N PRO A 107 -16.43 -7.58 9.25
CA PRO A 107 -16.66 -6.61 10.30
C PRO A 107 -18.14 -6.59 10.71
N THR A 108 -18.44 -6.61 12.00
CA THR A 108 -19.81 -6.72 12.51
C THR A 108 -20.31 -5.47 13.24
N ILE A 109 -19.42 -4.57 13.63
CA ILE A 109 -19.72 -3.37 14.41
C ILE A 109 -19.02 -2.18 13.74
N THR A 110 -19.78 -1.12 13.48
CA THR A 110 -19.23 0.11 12.91
C THR A 110 -18.35 0.85 13.91
N THR A 111 -17.45 1.69 13.41
CA THR A 111 -16.56 2.51 14.26
C THR A 111 -17.36 3.40 15.20
N ASP A 112 -18.42 4.04 14.73
CA ASP A 112 -19.26 4.93 15.54
C ASP A 112 -20.05 4.17 16.62
N SER A 113 -20.57 2.98 16.28
CA SER A 113 -21.20 2.12 17.26
C SER A 113 -20.22 1.71 18.36
N MET A 114 -18.99 1.41 18.00
CA MET A 114 -17.95 1.04 18.96
C MET A 114 -17.53 2.22 19.85
N ARG A 115 -17.42 3.43 19.30
CA ARG A 115 -17.21 4.67 20.07
C ARG A 115 -18.28 4.88 21.12
N THR A 116 -19.54 4.63 20.74
CA THR A 116 -20.69 4.74 21.67
C THR A 116 -20.63 3.68 22.77
N VAL A 117 -20.37 2.42 22.42
CA VAL A 117 -20.29 1.30 23.39
C VAL A 117 -19.16 1.48 24.39
N LEU A 118 -18.02 2.02 23.94
CA LEU A 118 -16.85 2.25 24.79
C LEU A 118 -16.88 3.60 25.52
N GLU A 119 -17.88 4.43 25.26
CA GLU A 119 -17.96 5.83 25.76
C GLU A 119 -16.66 6.61 25.45
N ASN A 120 -16.03 6.29 24.30
CA ASN A 120 -14.77 6.88 23.87
C ASN A 120 -14.89 7.40 22.43
N PRO A 121 -15.05 8.71 22.22
CA PRO A 121 -15.16 9.31 20.88
C PRO A 121 -13.87 9.22 20.06
N GLU A 122 -12.72 9.06 20.74
CA GLU A 122 -11.40 8.94 20.09
C GLU A 122 -11.05 7.49 19.69
N PHE A 123 -11.97 6.54 19.88
CA PHE A 123 -11.72 5.16 19.51
C PHE A 123 -11.62 5.01 17.99
N ASP A 124 -10.57 4.30 17.56
CA ASP A 124 -10.39 3.84 16.18
C ASP A 124 -10.00 2.36 16.16
N TYR A 125 -10.48 1.64 15.17
CA TYR A 125 -9.87 0.36 14.82
C TYR A 125 -8.53 0.61 14.16
N VAL A 126 -7.55 -0.26 14.42
CA VAL A 126 -6.19 -0.07 13.91
C VAL A 126 -5.61 -1.34 13.32
N LEU A 127 -4.80 -1.17 12.29
CA LEU A 127 -3.86 -2.14 11.77
C LEU A 127 -2.45 -1.73 12.19
N LEU A 128 -1.74 -2.60 12.87
CA LEU A 128 -0.41 -2.35 13.42
C LEU A 128 0.59 -3.38 12.89
N CYS A 129 1.86 -3.02 12.84
CA CYS A 129 2.93 -3.99 12.72
C CYS A 129 3.40 -4.42 14.13
N ASN A 130 3.34 -5.71 14.46
CA ASN A 130 3.83 -6.25 15.73
C ASN A 130 5.10 -7.13 15.58
N LYS A 131 5.80 -7.01 14.45
CA LYS A 131 7.13 -7.60 14.21
C LYS A 131 8.17 -6.49 14.09
N VAL A 132 9.24 -6.57 14.87
CA VAL A 132 10.36 -5.62 14.75
C VAL A 132 10.95 -5.74 13.35
N CYS A 133 10.72 -4.72 12.52
CA CYS A 133 11.04 -4.74 11.08
C CYS A 133 12.01 -3.62 10.65
N GLY A 134 12.45 -2.79 11.56
CA GLY A 134 13.42 -1.71 11.29
C GLY A 134 13.14 -0.44 12.09
N ALA A 135 13.84 0.63 11.75
CA ALA A 135 13.79 1.90 12.49
C ALA A 135 12.39 2.55 12.49
N ALA A 136 11.61 2.36 11.44
CA ALA A 136 10.26 2.91 11.33
C ALA A 136 9.16 2.01 11.92
N HIS A 137 9.51 0.88 12.55
CA HIS A 137 8.55 -0.08 13.09
C HIS A 137 7.51 0.56 14.03
N PHE A 138 7.91 1.49 14.86
CA PHE A 138 7.04 2.16 15.83
C PHE A 138 5.92 3.00 15.17
N ASN A 139 6.07 3.40 13.91
CA ASN A 139 5.13 4.22 13.17
C ASN A 139 4.36 3.45 12.08
N MET A 140 4.50 2.13 12.03
CA MET A 140 3.78 1.30 11.06
C MET A 140 2.39 0.97 11.55
N GLN A 141 1.47 1.91 11.32
CA GLN A 141 0.06 1.77 11.66
C GLN A 141 -0.84 2.44 10.62
N MET A 142 -2.06 1.93 10.49
CA MET A 142 -3.14 2.50 9.70
C MET A 142 -4.43 2.46 10.50
N LYS A 143 -5.28 3.48 10.35
CA LYS A 143 -6.65 3.44 10.86
C LYS A 143 -7.51 2.53 9.99
N ILE A 144 -8.49 1.88 10.62
CA ILE A 144 -9.54 1.14 9.94
C ILE A 144 -10.85 1.80 10.33
N VAL A 145 -11.61 2.28 9.35
CA VAL A 145 -12.95 2.83 9.55
C VAL A 145 -13.96 1.80 9.08
N ILE A 146 -14.87 1.38 9.96
CA ILE A 146 -15.97 0.48 9.61
C ILE A 146 -17.24 1.28 9.57
N GLU A 147 -17.92 1.24 8.43
CA GLU A 147 -19.08 2.07 8.16
C GLU A 147 -20.16 1.32 7.37
N SER A 148 -21.26 1.99 7.04
CA SER A 148 -22.30 1.41 6.20
C SER A 148 -21.81 1.21 4.76
N GLN A 149 -22.50 0.38 3.98
CA GLN A 149 -22.15 0.16 2.57
C GLN A 149 -22.21 1.48 1.78
N GLU A 150 -23.23 2.32 2.03
CA GLU A 150 -23.40 3.59 1.32
C GLU A 150 -22.25 4.57 1.61
N ALA A 151 -21.81 4.65 2.87
CA ALA A 151 -20.68 5.50 3.26
C ALA A 151 -19.36 4.99 2.65
N TYR A 152 -19.17 3.67 2.67
CA TYR A 152 -18.02 3.04 2.01
C TYR A 152 -17.98 3.31 0.50
N ASP A 153 -19.11 3.17 -0.19
CA ASP A 153 -19.17 3.43 -1.63
C ASP A 153 -18.92 4.91 -1.96
N ALA A 154 -19.41 5.83 -1.11
CA ALA A 154 -19.09 7.24 -1.22
C ALA A 154 -17.59 7.52 -1.06
N TRP A 155 -16.99 6.97 0.02
CA TRP A 155 -15.55 7.09 0.26
C TRP A 155 -14.72 6.50 -0.87
N MET A 156 -15.09 5.32 -1.40
CA MET A 156 -14.40 4.69 -2.53
C MET A 156 -14.44 5.55 -3.78
N SER A 157 -15.56 6.23 -4.04
CA SER A 157 -15.70 7.10 -5.21
C SER A 157 -14.82 8.37 -5.15
N GLU A 158 -14.40 8.77 -3.96
CA GLU A 158 -13.47 9.89 -3.74
C GLU A 158 -12.00 9.48 -3.93
N GLN A 159 -11.70 8.17 -3.91
CA GLN A 159 -10.35 7.69 -4.12
C GLN A 159 -10.00 7.73 -5.61
N GLY A 160 -8.84 8.29 -5.93
CA GLY A 160 -8.35 8.31 -7.32
C GLY A 160 -7.88 6.93 -7.79
N GLU A 161 -8.07 6.65 -9.07
CA GLU A 161 -7.47 5.47 -9.72
C GLU A 161 -5.94 5.56 -9.66
N PHE A 162 -5.26 4.42 -9.44
CA PHE A 162 -3.79 4.37 -9.40
C PHE A 162 -3.16 4.76 -10.74
N ILE A 163 -3.82 4.42 -11.83
CA ILE A 163 -3.37 4.73 -13.18
C ILE A 163 -4.19 5.89 -13.72
N VAL A 164 -3.58 7.06 -13.73
CA VAL A 164 -4.15 8.25 -14.39
C VAL A 164 -4.01 8.05 -15.90
N LYS A 165 -5.14 8.02 -16.62
CA LYS A 165 -5.14 7.99 -18.09
C LYS A 165 -4.55 9.30 -18.62
N GLU A 166 -3.65 9.23 -19.60
CA GLU A 166 -3.10 10.43 -20.25
C GLU A 166 -4.26 11.31 -20.74
N GLY A 167 -4.36 12.53 -20.18
CA GLY A 167 -5.40 13.52 -20.50
C GLY A 167 -6.39 13.84 -19.39
N SER A 168 -6.35 13.18 -18.22
CA SER A 168 -7.04 13.64 -17.01
C SER A 168 -6.11 14.58 -16.23
N GLU A 169 -6.60 15.77 -15.85
CA GLU A 169 -5.87 16.69 -14.97
C GLU A 169 -5.54 15.97 -13.66
N GLU A 170 -4.25 15.95 -13.28
CA GLU A 170 -3.83 15.41 -11.97
C GLU A 170 -4.54 16.23 -10.89
N PRO A 171 -5.21 15.58 -9.90
CA PRO A 171 -5.66 16.32 -8.73
C PRO A 171 -4.40 16.87 -8.04
N GLU A 172 -4.34 18.19 -7.87
CA GLU A 172 -3.29 18.85 -7.09
C GLU A 172 -3.20 18.17 -5.71
N MET A 173 -2.18 17.37 -5.53
CA MET A 173 -1.85 16.86 -4.20
C MET A 173 -1.39 18.05 -3.37
N GLU A 174 -2.29 18.56 -2.55
CA GLU A 174 -2.00 19.57 -1.52
C GLU A 174 -0.84 19.03 -0.67
N GLN A 175 0.32 19.65 -0.88
CA GLN A 175 1.52 19.37 -0.08
C GLN A 175 1.18 19.75 1.37
N ALA A 176 0.79 18.76 2.17
CA ALA A 176 0.74 18.92 3.61
C ALA A 176 2.17 19.26 4.07
N SER A 177 2.39 20.56 4.22
CA SER A 177 3.63 21.16 4.67
C SER A 177 4.07 20.49 5.97
N ALA A 178 5.27 19.92 5.93
CA ALA A 178 6.04 19.61 7.11
C ALA A 178 6.18 20.89 7.95
N GLN A 179 5.46 20.99 9.05
CA GLN A 179 5.76 21.95 10.12
C GLN A 179 5.75 21.25 11.47
N LYS A 180 6.97 21.21 12.02
CA LYS A 180 7.42 20.98 13.41
C LYS A 180 7.44 19.55 13.90
#